data_21d121d0b5bb847cb9ffb08057f67824
#
_entry.id   21d121d0b5bb847cb9ffb08057f67824
#
_cell.length_a   1.000
_cell.length_b   1.000
_cell.length_c   1.000
_cell.angle_alpha   90.00
_cell.angle_beta   90.00
_cell.angle_gamma   90.00
#
_symmetry.space_group_name_H-M   'P 1'
#
loop_
_entity.id
_entity.type
_entity.pdbx_description
1 polymer ?
#
loop_
_entity_poly.entity_id
_entity_poly.type
_entity_poly.pdbx_seq_one_letter_code
_entity_poly.pdbx_strand_id
1 'polypeptide(L)'
;MGLDLLTLASYNKDKLITASFAFEGGLFFSKPITDWMEIPGNKIMCHEFVVVDMEYRGNGIQKRFMDATIREARQMGYDTIWCCAHPNNTPSVCSIESTGYKFADQFVVDGWPRNVYYRSTSIQLSLIHI
;
A
#
# COMPACT_ATOMS: atom_id res chain seq x y z
N MET A 1 14.27 17.19 -10.54
CA MET A 1 14.14 16.24 -9.43
C MET A 1 12.81 15.52 -9.52
N GLY A 2 12.82 14.23 -9.72
CA GLY A 2 11.61 13.45 -9.82
C GLY A 2 11.22 12.82 -8.50
N LEU A 3 9.97 12.40 -8.42
CA LEU A 3 9.51 11.57 -7.32
C LEU A 3 9.91 10.12 -7.61
N ASP A 4 10.22 9.37 -6.55
CA ASP A 4 10.45 7.94 -6.69
C ASP A 4 9.14 7.25 -7.03
N LEU A 5 9.19 6.37 -8.03
CA LEU A 5 8.09 5.52 -8.41
C LEU A 5 8.51 4.07 -8.24
N LEU A 6 7.59 3.26 -7.73
CA LEU A 6 7.80 1.83 -7.58
C LEU A 6 6.66 1.10 -8.27
N THR A 7 7.00 0.33 -9.29
CA THR A 7 6.03 -0.48 -10.02
C THR A 7 6.49 -1.93 -10.02
N LEU A 8 5.62 -2.83 -9.59
CA LEU A 8 5.86 -4.27 -9.65
C LEU A 8 4.77 -4.88 -10.52
N ALA A 9 5.16 -5.87 -11.33
CA ALA A 9 4.23 -6.52 -12.22
C ALA A 9 4.59 -8.00 -12.39
N SER A 10 3.60 -8.80 -12.67
CA SER A 10 3.78 -10.23 -12.96
C SER A 10 2.99 -10.61 -14.19
N TYR A 11 3.57 -11.50 -14.99
CA TYR A 11 2.99 -11.95 -16.25
C TYR A 11 2.92 -13.47 -16.29
N ASN A 12 1.91 -13.96 -16.97
CA ASN A 12 1.87 -15.35 -17.43
C ASN A 12 1.99 -15.30 -18.94
N LYS A 13 3.19 -15.65 -19.47
CA LYS A 13 3.54 -15.43 -20.86
C LYS A 13 3.39 -13.94 -21.19
N ASP A 14 2.53 -13.55 -22.12
CA ASP A 14 2.35 -12.16 -22.51
C ASP A 14 1.19 -11.48 -21.78
N LYS A 15 0.50 -12.20 -20.91
CA LYS A 15 -0.67 -11.67 -20.21
C LYS A 15 -0.25 -11.08 -18.86
N LEU A 16 -0.60 -9.81 -18.65
CA LEU A 16 -0.39 -9.16 -17.35
C LEU A 16 -1.37 -9.74 -16.33
N ILE A 17 -0.84 -10.29 -15.25
CA ILE A 17 -1.64 -10.90 -14.18
C ILE A 17 -1.92 -9.90 -13.07
N THR A 18 -0.92 -9.14 -12.69
CA THR A 18 -1.05 -8.19 -11.58
C THR A 18 -0.04 -7.06 -11.73
N ALA A 19 -0.39 -5.91 -11.19
CA ALA A 19 0.50 -4.76 -11.11
C ALA A 19 0.25 -4.02 -9.82
N SER A 20 1.33 -3.49 -9.24
CA SER A 20 1.32 -2.71 -8.01
C SER A 20 2.02 -1.39 -8.26
N PHE A 21 1.44 -0.31 -7.77
CA PHE A 21 1.98 1.03 -7.97
C PHE A 21 2.11 1.76 -6.64
N ALA A 22 3.27 2.37 -6.45
CA ALA A 22 3.55 3.19 -5.27
C ALA A 22 4.42 4.37 -5.66
N PHE A 23 4.39 5.45 -4.88
CA PHE A 23 5.19 6.63 -5.15
C PHE A 23 5.48 7.40 -3.87
N GLU A 24 6.57 8.19 -3.94
CA GLU A 24 7.07 8.92 -2.78
C GLU A 24 6.04 9.90 -2.23
N GLY A 25 5.93 9.95 -0.92
CA GLY A 25 5.08 10.87 -0.16
C GLY A 25 3.63 10.59 -0.35
N GLY A 26 3.19 11.00 -1.48
CA GLY A 26 1.80 10.85 -1.85
C GLY A 26 0.95 12.01 -1.39
N LEU A 27 0.01 12.32 -2.25
CA LEU A 27 -1.02 13.29 -1.97
C LEU A 27 -2.30 12.54 -1.68
N PHE A 28 -2.96 12.93 -0.60
CA PHE A 28 -4.28 12.44 -0.31
C PHE A 28 -5.25 13.51 -0.83
N PHE A 29 -5.84 13.27 -2.00
CA PHE A 29 -6.73 14.22 -2.65
C PHE A 29 -6.13 15.63 -2.75
N SER A 30 -5.00 15.74 -3.40
CA SER A 30 -4.30 17.00 -3.65
C SER A 30 -3.63 17.69 -2.44
N LYS A 31 -3.68 17.06 -1.25
CA LYS A 31 -2.92 17.52 -0.09
C LYS A 31 -1.96 16.44 0.38
N PRO A 32 -0.77 16.79 0.85
CA PRO A 32 0.11 15.80 1.46
C PRO A 32 -0.60 15.08 2.61
N ILE A 33 -0.39 13.77 2.70
CA ILE A 33 -1.05 12.99 3.75
C ILE A 33 -0.72 13.53 5.15
N THR A 34 0.46 14.11 5.32
CA THR A 34 0.88 14.70 6.59
C THR A 34 0.06 15.93 6.99
N ASP A 35 -0.59 16.58 6.01
CA ASP A 35 -1.47 17.71 6.31
C ASP A 35 -2.84 17.24 6.82
N TRP A 36 -3.21 16.00 6.51
CA TRP A 36 -4.47 15.42 6.97
C TRP A 36 -4.31 14.79 8.34
N MET A 37 -3.14 14.21 8.58
CA MET A 37 -2.85 13.54 9.82
C MET A 37 -1.35 13.31 9.93
N GLU A 38 -0.90 13.09 11.16
CA GLU A 38 0.49 12.78 11.41
C GLU A 38 0.75 11.30 11.21
N ILE A 39 1.62 10.98 10.25
CA ILE A 39 2.05 9.61 9.99
C ILE A 39 3.53 9.51 10.33
N PRO A 40 3.92 8.59 11.24
CA PRO A 40 5.33 8.46 11.63
C PRO A 40 6.22 8.09 10.45
N GLY A 41 7.42 8.66 10.43
CA GLY A 41 8.43 8.34 9.42
C GLY A 41 9.11 9.56 8.85
N ASN A 42 10.35 9.39 8.44
CA ASN A 42 11.12 10.44 7.81
C ASN A 42 10.95 10.43 6.30
N LYS A 43 10.67 9.27 5.74
CA LYS A 43 10.51 9.10 4.32
C LYS A 43 9.31 8.20 4.09
N ILE A 44 8.30 8.73 3.43
CA ILE A 44 6.98 8.13 3.32
C ILE A 44 6.65 7.82 1.87
N MET A 45 6.15 6.62 1.62
CA MET A 45 5.68 6.18 0.31
C MET A 45 4.19 5.89 0.36
N CYS A 46 3.48 6.26 -0.69
CA CYS A 46 2.08 5.90 -0.86
C CYS A 46 1.95 4.68 -1.75
N HIS A 47 1.31 3.63 -1.27
CA HIS A 47 0.95 2.48 -2.09
C HIS A 47 -0.41 2.76 -2.70
N GLU A 48 -0.41 3.18 -3.96
CA GLU A 48 -1.62 3.68 -4.61
C GLU A 48 -2.63 2.57 -4.84
N PHE A 49 -2.21 1.49 -5.48
CA PHE A 49 -3.11 0.37 -5.71
C PHE A 49 -2.38 -0.88 -6.19
N VAL A 50 -3.09 -2.00 -6.05
CA VAL A 50 -2.74 -3.29 -6.66
C VAL A 50 -3.94 -3.73 -7.48
N VAL A 51 -3.70 -4.07 -8.74
CA VAL A 51 -4.73 -4.65 -9.60
C VAL A 51 -4.37 -6.10 -9.91
N VAL A 52 -5.35 -6.97 -9.88
CA VAL A 52 -5.18 -8.39 -10.16
C VAL A 52 -6.19 -8.79 -11.22
N ASP A 53 -5.72 -9.49 -12.26
CA ASP A 53 -6.61 -10.01 -13.29
C ASP A 53 -7.70 -10.88 -12.65
N MET A 54 -8.92 -10.73 -13.14
CA MET A 54 -10.09 -11.36 -12.54
C MET A 54 -9.95 -12.88 -12.43
N GLU A 55 -9.33 -13.51 -13.41
CA GLU A 55 -9.15 -14.97 -13.41
C GLU A 55 -8.21 -15.45 -12.30
N TYR A 56 -7.36 -14.58 -11.80
CA TYR A 56 -6.34 -14.90 -10.80
C TYR A 56 -6.69 -14.44 -9.40
N ARG A 57 -7.85 -13.84 -9.21
CA ARG A 57 -8.28 -13.37 -7.89
C ARG A 57 -8.57 -14.54 -6.98
N GLY A 58 -8.47 -14.31 -5.67
CA GLY A 58 -8.74 -15.34 -4.67
C GLY A 58 -7.55 -16.24 -4.38
N ASN A 59 -6.38 -15.98 -4.96
CA ASN A 59 -5.18 -16.80 -4.79
C ASN A 59 -4.09 -16.12 -3.94
N GLY A 60 -4.44 -15.05 -3.22
CA GLY A 60 -3.48 -14.34 -2.37
C GLY A 60 -2.48 -13.49 -3.12
N ILE A 61 -2.69 -13.24 -4.40
CA ILE A 61 -1.73 -12.48 -5.22
C ILE A 61 -1.66 -11.04 -4.75
N GLN A 62 -2.80 -10.42 -4.45
CA GLN A 62 -2.83 -9.03 -3.96
C GLN A 62 -1.96 -8.88 -2.72
N LYS A 63 -2.10 -9.78 -1.76
CA LYS A 63 -1.32 -9.74 -0.53
C LYS A 63 0.17 -9.91 -0.81
N ARG A 64 0.55 -10.84 -1.69
CA ARG A 64 1.95 -11.03 -2.05
C ARG A 64 2.56 -9.78 -2.67
N PHE A 65 1.80 -9.09 -3.51
CA PHE A 65 2.27 -7.85 -4.13
C PHE A 65 2.34 -6.70 -3.14
N MET A 66 1.42 -6.66 -2.18
CA MET A 66 1.51 -5.69 -1.09
C MET A 66 2.77 -5.94 -0.25
N ASP A 67 3.04 -7.19 0.12
CA ASP A 67 4.25 -7.55 0.86
C ASP A 67 5.51 -7.20 0.08
N ALA A 68 5.53 -7.51 -1.22
CA ALA A 68 6.68 -7.22 -2.07
C ALA A 68 6.91 -5.70 -2.19
N THR A 69 5.84 -4.93 -2.32
CA THR A 69 5.92 -3.47 -2.41
C THR A 69 6.50 -2.88 -1.13
N ILE A 70 6.10 -3.39 0.02
CA ILE A 70 6.62 -2.94 1.31
C ILE A 70 8.12 -3.21 1.39
N ARG A 71 8.56 -4.40 0.99
CA ARG A 71 9.99 -4.75 1.01
C ARG A 71 10.81 -3.88 0.06
N GLU A 72 10.30 -3.64 -1.14
CA GLU A 72 11.00 -2.80 -2.10
C GLU A 72 11.07 -1.34 -1.62
N ALA A 73 9.99 -0.84 -1.04
CA ALA A 73 9.96 0.50 -0.47
C ALA A 73 11.04 0.64 0.61
N ARG A 74 11.20 -0.37 1.45
CA ARG A 74 12.25 -0.37 2.47
C ARG A 74 13.64 -0.33 1.85
N GLN A 75 13.87 -1.11 0.79
CA GLN A 75 15.16 -1.13 0.11
C GLN A 75 15.49 0.20 -0.55
N MET A 76 14.47 0.93 -0.96
CA MET A 76 14.62 2.27 -1.52
C MET A 76 14.85 3.35 -0.45
N GLY A 77 14.82 2.98 0.82
CA GLY A 77 15.09 3.90 1.93
C GLY A 77 13.85 4.52 2.56
N TYR A 78 12.66 4.05 2.21
CA TYR A 78 11.42 4.54 2.83
C TYR A 78 11.14 3.77 4.12
N ASP A 79 10.89 4.48 5.19
CA ASP A 79 10.65 3.85 6.49
C ASP A 79 9.16 3.65 6.78
N THR A 80 8.30 4.34 6.05
CA THR A 80 6.85 4.28 6.26
C THR A 80 6.13 4.19 4.91
N ILE A 81 5.07 3.41 4.88
CA ILE A 81 4.19 3.28 3.71
C ILE A 81 2.75 3.41 4.18
N TRP A 82 1.93 4.06 3.36
CA TRP A 82 0.52 4.23 3.66
C TRP A 82 -0.33 3.93 2.43
N CYS A 83 -1.59 3.65 2.67
CA CYS A 83 -2.57 3.42 1.61
C CYS A 83 -3.96 3.79 2.12
N CYS A 84 -4.93 3.81 1.23
CA CYS A 84 -6.30 4.02 1.63
C CYS A 84 -7.24 3.11 0.85
N ALA A 85 -8.45 2.94 1.40
CA ALA A 85 -9.49 2.15 0.76
C ALA A 85 -10.85 2.68 1.17
N HIS A 86 -11.84 2.49 0.30
CA HIS A 86 -13.22 2.73 0.67
C HIS A 86 -13.60 1.76 1.79
N PRO A 87 -14.29 2.23 2.86
CA PRO A 87 -14.62 1.35 4.00
C PRO A 87 -15.41 0.12 3.61
N ASN A 88 -16.21 0.19 2.55
CA ASN A 88 -17.02 -0.93 2.09
C ASN A 88 -16.30 -1.88 1.15
N ASN A 89 -15.06 -1.57 0.78
CA ASN A 89 -14.26 -2.47 -0.05
C ASN A 89 -13.61 -3.52 0.83
N THR A 90 -14.42 -4.49 1.27
CA THR A 90 -14.00 -5.51 2.21
C THR A 90 -12.77 -6.31 1.77
N PRO A 91 -12.67 -6.76 0.49
CA PRO A 91 -11.47 -7.47 0.07
C PRO A 91 -10.20 -6.66 0.23
N SER A 92 -10.23 -5.37 -0.15
CA SER A 92 -9.07 -4.49 0.00
C SER A 92 -8.74 -4.24 1.46
N VAL A 93 -9.74 -3.96 2.29
CA VAL A 93 -9.53 -3.74 3.72
C VAL A 93 -8.92 -4.98 4.37
N CYS A 94 -9.42 -6.17 4.06
CA CYS A 94 -8.86 -7.41 4.60
C CYS A 94 -7.42 -7.63 4.16
N SER A 95 -7.11 -7.36 2.90
CA SER A 95 -5.73 -7.49 2.40
C SER A 95 -4.79 -6.51 3.09
N ILE A 96 -5.23 -5.27 3.24
CA ILE A 96 -4.46 -4.22 3.91
C ILE A 96 -4.16 -4.64 5.36
N GLU A 97 -5.18 -5.03 6.09
CA GLU A 97 -5.01 -5.41 7.50
C GLU A 97 -4.15 -6.66 7.65
N SER A 98 -4.32 -7.63 6.76
CA SER A 98 -3.54 -8.87 6.82
C SER A 98 -2.07 -8.68 6.49
N THR A 99 -1.70 -7.58 5.86
CA THR A 99 -0.31 -7.25 5.58
C THR A 99 0.31 -6.34 6.64
N GLY A 100 -0.35 -6.16 7.77
CA GLY A 100 0.21 -5.47 8.92
C GLY A 100 -0.02 -3.97 8.96
N TYR A 101 -0.81 -3.43 8.05
CA TYR A 101 -1.19 -2.02 8.11
C TYR A 101 -2.11 -1.77 9.30
N LYS A 102 -1.96 -0.59 9.87
CA LYS A 102 -2.80 -0.14 10.98
C LYS A 102 -3.75 0.94 10.49
N PHE A 103 -4.98 0.87 10.95
CA PHE A 103 -5.96 1.92 10.69
C PHE A 103 -5.50 3.22 11.35
N ALA A 104 -5.48 4.30 10.60
CA ALA A 104 -5.09 5.61 11.10
C ALA A 104 -6.31 6.49 11.36
N ASP A 105 -7.12 6.72 10.31
CA ASP A 105 -8.32 7.54 10.45
C ASP A 105 -9.21 7.36 9.21
N GLN A 106 -10.41 7.89 9.30
CA GLN A 106 -11.35 7.91 8.19
C GLN A 106 -11.64 9.35 7.80
N PHE A 107 -11.56 9.64 6.52
CA PHE A 107 -11.83 10.96 5.97
C PHE A 107 -12.91 10.89 4.92
N VAL A 108 -13.66 11.99 4.79
CA VAL A 108 -14.58 12.18 3.68
C VAL A 108 -14.07 13.36 2.87
N VAL A 109 -13.69 13.12 1.63
CA VAL A 109 -13.17 14.14 0.73
C VAL A 109 -14.00 14.11 -0.54
N ASP A 110 -14.60 15.23 -0.89
CA ASP A 110 -15.48 15.36 -2.06
C ASP A 110 -16.58 14.30 -2.08
N GLY A 111 -17.13 14.00 -0.90
CA GLY A 111 -18.19 13.01 -0.76
C GLY A 111 -17.75 11.56 -0.77
N TRP A 112 -16.45 11.30 -0.88
CA TRP A 112 -15.90 9.94 -0.93
C TRP A 112 -15.27 9.57 0.41
N PRO A 113 -15.81 8.56 1.13
CA PRO A 113 -15.18 8.09 2.36
C PRO A 113 -13.93 7.27 2.05
N ARG A 114 -12.90 7.45 2.87
CA ARG A 114 -11.65 6.71 2.76
C ARG A 114 -11.11 6.39 4.13
N ASN A 115 -10.82 5.13 4.36
CA ASN A 115 -10.02 4.71 5.49
C ASN A 115 -8.56 4.81 5.10
N VAL A 116 -7.76 5.42 5.96
CA VAL A 116 -6.32 5.55 5.76
C VAL A 116 -5.60 4.59 6.69
N TYR A 117 -4.64 3.88 6.14
CA TYR A 117 -3.84 2.88 6.85
C TYR A 117 -2.37 3.17 6.64
N TYR A 118 -1.54 2.83 7.62
CA TYR A 118 -0.10 2.97 7.49
C TYR A 118 0.62 1.88 8.23
N ARG A 119 1.89 1.70 7.91
CA ARG A 119 2.77 0.81 8.63
C ARG A 119 4.22 1.18 8.41
N SER A 120 5.08 0.70 9.32
CA SER A 120 6.52 0.70 9.11
C SER A 120 6.85 -0.29 7.98
N THR A 121 7.90 0.01 7.23
CA THR A 121 8.41 -0.94 6.23
C THR A 121 9.33 -1.98 6.85
N SER A 122 9.57 -1.91 8.15
CA SER A 122 10.42 -2.86 8.86
C SER A 122 9.79 -4.24 8.89
N ILE A 123 10.62 -5.26 8.71
CA ILE A 123 10.18 -6.64 8.83
C ILE A 123 10.24 -7.03 10.30
N GLN A 124 9.16 -7.65 10.79
CA GLN A 124 9.17 -8.17 12.15
C GLN A 124 9.88 -9.51 12.20
N LEU A 125 11.03 -9.51 12.82
CA LEU A 125 11.83 -10.73 12.94
C LEU A 125 11.39 -11.62 14.10
N SER A 126 10.66 -11.06 15.04
CA SER A 126 10.20 -11.80 16.21
C SER A 126 9.30 -12.99 15.88
N LEU A 127 8.70 -12.98 14.68
CA LEU A 127 7.84 -14.07 14.24
C LEU A 127 8.60 -15.29 13.72
N ILE A 128 9.89 -15.17 13.56
CA ILE A 128 10.68 -16.20 12.89
C ILE A 128 11.23 -17.23 13.85
N HIS A 129 11.54 -16.79 15.05
CA HIS A 129 12.08 -17.73 16.01
C HIS A 129 10.95 -18.39 16.78
N ILE A 130 10.94 -19.60 16.70
CA ILE A 130 9.89 -20.37 17.32
C ILE A 130 10.52 -21.46 18.12
#